data_b2bd6828d3051256d5141a29ecb9956d
#
_entry.id   b2bd6828d3051256d5141a29ecb9956d
#
_cell.length_a   1.000
_cell.length_b   1.000
_cell.length_c   1.000
_cell.angle_alpha   90.00
_cell.angle_beta   90.00
_cell.angle_gamma   90.00
#
_symmetry.space_group_name_H-M   'P 1'
#
loop_
_entity.id
_entity.type
_entity.pdbx_description
1 polymer ?
#
loop_
_entity_poly.entity_id
_entity_poly.type
_entity_poly.pdbx_seq_one_letter_code
_entity_poly.pdbx_strand_id
1 'polypeptide(L)'
;MTRLRFFAVAAALLFVLVFAIATTPVETAQAPAAAPKPPAAAPKTSPQAPQAAAQSGYVGESTCVTCHDQSYKGTKHALAFNERTPAATHGCESCHGPGQKHAESGDPDLIQRPSKMTPAAASAICMTCHGRAASHALWDGSQHDQRNLSCVTCHSVHSSKGPSQLKAATITEQCATCHRAVTNKQYRVHHMPVREGAMTCASCHNVHGSTNVKLLRAGTTIDESCTSCHADKRGPYLWEHAPVSESCITCHDPHGSNNDRMLVSKQPFLCQRCHVTSRHPPTVYDGFQLNNSQNANKIFGRGCTNCHQMVHGSNAPSGKALLR
;
A
#
# COMPACT_ATOMS: atom_id res chain seq x y z
N MET A 1 15.02 69.85 -42.50
CA MET A 1 16.08 68.83 -42.60
C MET A 1 16.54 68.27 -41.27
N THR A 2 16.09 68.78 -40.15
CA THR A 2 16.55 68.31 -38.78
C THR A 2 15.81 67.12 -38.20
N ARG A 3 14.57 66.89 -38.59
CA ARG A 3 13.77 65.80 -38.06
C ARG A 3 14.11 64.41 -38.63
N LEU A 4 14.67 64.34 -39.85
CA LEU A 4 15.00 63.08 -40.49
C LEU A 4 16.27 62.42 -39.91
N ARG A 5 17.19 63.24 -39.35
CA ARG A 5 18.44 62.74 -38.75
C ARG A 5 18.23 62.09 -37.34
N PHE A 6 17.21 62.51 -36.58
CA PHE A 6 16.92 61.98 -35.29
C PHE A 6 16.32 60.58 -35.38
N PHE A 7 15.50 60.30 -36.41
CA PHE A 7 14.92 58.92 -36.59
C PHE A 7 15.99 57.94 -37.05
N ALA A 8 16.98 58.33 -37.83
CA ALA A 8 18.05 57.43 -38.27
C ALA A 8 18.97 56.98 -37.10
N VAL A 9 19.26 57.88 -36.16
CA VAL A 9 20.12 57.60 -35.00
C VAL A 9 19.37 56.69 -33.99
N ALA A 10 18.05 56.92 -33.79
CA ALA A 10 17.25 56.12 -32.91
C ALA A 10 17.07 54.69 -33.45
N ALA A 11 16.91 54.51 -34.77
CA ALA A 11 16.80 53.16 -35.39
C ALA A 11 18.15 52.44 -35.34
N ALA A 12 19.27 53.07 -35.48
CA ALA A 12 20.60 52.47 -35.37
C ALA A 12 20.91 52.02 -33.95
N LEU A 13 20.54 52.81 -32.93
CA LEU A 13 20.69 52.40 -31.52
C LEU A 13 19.79 51.24 -31.13
N LEU A 14 18.55 51.16 -31.64
CA LEU A 14 17.65 50.05 -31.39
C LEU A 14 18.18 48.74 -32.03
N PHE A 15 18.79 48.85 -33.23
CA PHE A 15 19.36 47.69 -33.91
C PHE A 15 20.61 47.13 -33.20
N VAL A 16 21.46 48.02 -32.64
CA VAL A 16 22.62 47.59 -31.84
C VAL A 16 22.19 46.95 -30.51
N LEU A 17 21.12 47.45 -29.88
CA LEU A 17 20.62 46.87 -28.63
C LEU A 17 20.00 45.46 -28.84
N VAL A 18 19.29 45.25 -29.96
CA VAL A 18 18.71 43.93 -30.30
C VAL A 18 19.81 42.94 -30.68
N PHE A 19 20.88 43.36 -31.32
CA PHE A 19 21.98 42.46 -31.66
C PHE A 19 22.88 42.14 -30.47
N ALA A 20 22.99 43.03 -29.47
CA ALA A 20 23.76 42.78 -28.25
C ALA A 20 23.11 41.77 -27.30
N ILE A 21 21.76 41.60 -27.40
CA ILE A 21 21.03 40.60 -26.59
C ILE A 21 21.13 39.19 -27.20
N ALA A 22 21.42 39.06 -28.49
CA ALA A 22 21.46 37.78 -29.21
C ALA A 22 22.81 37.04 -29.12
N THR A 23 23.84 37.61 -28.45
CA THR A 23 25.18 37.02 -28.39
C THR A 23 25.66 36.67 -26.98
N THR A 24 24.77 36.52 -26.01
CA THR A 24 25.17 35.85 -24.75
C THR A 24 25.40 34.38 -25.06
N PRO A 25 26.59 33.82 -24.81
CA PRO A 25 26.76 32.38 -24.90
C PRO A 25 25.81 31.73 -23.93
N VAL A 26 24.99 30.78 -24.41
CA VAL A 26 24.24 29.86 -23.57
C VAL A 26 25.30 29.09 -22.80
N GLU A 27 25.52 29.50 -21.56
CA GLU A 27 26.25 28.70 -20.59
C GLU A 27 25.47 27.40 -20.47
N THR A 28 25.97 26.34 -21.07
CA THR A 28 25.44 24.99 -20.89
C THR A 28 25.56 24.74 -19.41
N ALA A 29 24.43 24.82 -18.68
CA ALA A 29 24.34 24.38 -17.30
C ALA A 29 24.81 22.93 -17.30
N GLN A 30 26.03 22.71 -16.84
CA GLN A 30 26.54 21.40 -16.55
C GLN A 30 25.58 20.77 -15.54
N ALA A 31 24.94 19.68 -15.93
CA ALA A 31 24.12 18.94 -15.01
C ALA A 31 24.91 18.74 -13.71
N PRO A 32 24.32 18.99 -12.53
CA PRO A 32 25.01 18.77 -11.28
C PRO A 32 25.55 17.37 -11.29
N ALA A 33 26.85 17.22 -11.04
CA ALA A 33 27.51 15.93 -10.91
C ALA A 33 26.65 15.08 -9.97
N ALA A 34 26.29 13.89 -10.43
CA ALA A 34 25.51 12.95 -9.65
C ALA A 34 26.18 12.83 -8.29
N ALA A 35 25.42 13.09 -7.23
CA ALA A 35 25.89 12.89 -5.87
C ALA A 35 26.50 11.50 -5.77
N PRO A 36 27.63 11.32 -5.08
CA PRO A 36 28.27 10.03 -4.94
C PRO A 36 27.23 9.06 -4.39
N LYS A 37 27.00 7.99 -5.15
CA LYS A 37 26.13 6.87 -4.75
C LYS A 37 26.61 6.46 -3.34
N PRO A 38 25.74 6.43 -2.32
CA PRO A 38 26.14 5.95 -1.02
C PRO A 38 26.81 4.58 -1.21
N PRO A 39 27.88 4.28 -0.49
CA PRO A 39 28.57 3.00 -0.61
C PRO A 39 27.50 1.91 -0.48
N ALA A 40 27.49 0.99 -1.42
CA ALA A 40 26.61 -0.16 -1.36
C ALA A 40 26.77 -0.76 0.02
N ALA A 41 25.68 -0.82 0.78
CA ALA A 41 25.68 -1.49 2.07
C ALA A 41 26.32 -2.85 1.81
N ALA A 42 27.36 -3.16 2.57
CA ALA A 42 27.99 -4.46 2.52
C ALA A 42 26.88 -5.51 2.56
N PRO A 43 26.89 -6.54 1.71
CA PRO A 43 25.89 -7.58 1.76
C PRO A 43 25.86 -8.04 3.22
N LYS A 44 24.72 -7.78 3.89
CA LYS A 44 24.48 -8.41 5.19
C LYS A 44 24.57 -9.88 4.86
N THR A 45 25.62 -10.52 5.34
CA THR A 45 25.75 -11.96 5.30
C THR A 45 24.46 -12.47 5.87
N SER A 46 23.59 -13.02 5.00
CA SER A 46 22.45 -13.80 5.45
C SER A 46 22.99 -14.71 6.54
N PRO A 47 22.33 -14.80 7.70
CA PRO A 47 22.71 -15.80 8.68
C PRO A 47 22.75 -17.11 7.89
N GLN A 48 23.93 -17.63 7.66
CA GLN A 48 24.10 -18.91 7.02
C GLN A 48 23.28 -19.88 7.86
N ALA A 49 22.23 -20.44 7.25
CA ALA A 49 21.55 -21.55 7.86
C ALA A 49 22.65 -22.53 8.32
N PRO A 50 22.62 -23.02 9.57
CA PRO A 50 23.67 -23.90 10.05
C PRO A 50 23.84 -24.99 8.99
N GLN A 51 24.99 -25.05 8.35
CA GLN A 51 25.31 -26.11 7.41
C GLN A 51 25.08 -27.41 8.17
N ALA A 52 24.34 -28.32 7.56
CA ALA A 52 24.12 -29.65 8.03
C ALA A 52 25.48 -30.37 8.16
N ALA A 53 26.17 -30.12 9.26
CA ALA A 53 27.12 -31.05 9.80
C ALA A 53 26.30 -32.30 10.14
N ALA A 54 26.80 -33.48 9.78
CA ALA A 54 26.16 -34.79 9.92
C ALA A 54 25.29 -34.81 11.20
N GLN A 55 23.97 -34.83 11.01
CA GLN A 55 23.01 -34.42 12.05
C GLN A 55 22.72 -35.63 12.94
N SER A 56 23.65 -35.91 13.85
CA SER A 56 23.36 -36.67 15.05
C SER A 56 22.48 -35.79 15.94
N GLY A 57 21.27 -36.23 16.25
CA GLY A 57 20.41 -35.52 17.18
C GLY A 57 18.93 -35.44 16.79
N TYR A 58 18.57 -35.89 15.58
CA TYR A 58 17.17 -36.07 15.21
C TYR A 58 16.63 -37.40 15.74
N VAL A 59 15.51 -37.37 16.42
CA VAL A 59 14.87 -38.57 17.07
C VAL A 59 13.57 -38.97 16.41
N GLY A 60 13.05 -38.13 15.48
CA GLY A 60 11.81 -38.37 14.75
C GLY A 60 10.55 -38.01 15.54
N GLU A 61 9.48 -37.74 14.78
CA GLU A 61 8.19 -37.29 15.32
C GLU A 61 7.58 -38.30 16.32
N SER A 62 7.78 -39.60 16.12
CA SER A 62 7.28 -40.67 17.02
C SER A 62 7.79 -40.49 18.46
N THR A 63 9.00 -40.01 18.64
CA THR A 63 9.56 -39.74 19.99
C THR A 63 8.86 -38.53 20.63
N CYS A 64 8.59 -37.48 19.86
CA CYS A 64 7.95 -36.26 20.36
C CYS A 64 6.52 -36.51 20.87
N VAL A 65 5.73 -37.31 20.16
CA VAL A 65 4.33 -37.54 20.48
C VAL A 65 4.12 -38.44 21.69
N THR A 66 5.17 -39.06 22.26
CA THR A 66 5.09 -39.77 23.52
C THR A 66 4.80 -38.86 24.73
N CYS A 67 5.22 -37.57 24.62
CA CYS A 67 5.03 -36.58 25.70
C CYS A 67 4.19 -35.38 25.25
N HIS A 68 4.13 -35.11 23.95
CA HIS A 68 3.44 -33.95 23.39
C HIS A 68 2.21 -34.37 22.60
N ASP A 69 1.05 -33.81 22.94
CA ASP A 69 -0.22 -33.96 22.21
C ASP A 69 -0.41 -32.90 21.15
N GLN A 70 0.45 -31.86 21.14
CA GLN A 70 0.44 -30.80 20.15
C GLN A 70 0.74 -31.35 18.75
N SER A 71 -0.13 -31.04 17.82
CA SER A 71 -0.05 -31.58 16.47
C SER A 71 -0.25 -30.50 15.42
N TYR A 72 0.41 -30.67 14.30
CA TYR A 72 0.16 -29.92 13.07
C TYR A 72 -0.66 -30.75 12.06
N LYS A 73 -1.24 -31.88 12.49
CA LYS A 73 -2.15 -32.70 11.69
C LYS A 73 -3.34 -31.88 11.22
N GLY A 74 -3.77 -32.11 9.97
CA GLY A 74 -4.83 -31.31 9.34
C GLY A 74 -4.32 -30.04 8.64
N THR A 75 -3.06 -29.69 8.80
CA THR A 75 -2.43 -28.60 8.05
C THR A 75 -1.70 -29.10 6.81
N LYS A 76 -1.35 -28.20 5.90
CA LYS A 76 -0.53 -28.53 4.72
C LYS A 76 0.88 -29.01 5.09
N HIS A 77 1.38 -28.68 6.27
CA HIS A 77 2.68 -29.14 6.76
C HIS A 77 2.69 -30.63 7.10
N ALA A 78 1.52 -31.24 7.33
CA ALA A 78 1.36 -32.65 7.64
C ALA A 78 1.20 -33.57 6.41
N LEU A 79 1.37 -33.06 5.20
CA LEU A 79 1.20 -33.82 3.96
C LEU A 79 2.47 -34.63 3.63
N ALA A 80 2.63 -35.80 4.24
CA ALA A 80 3.84 -36.63 4.09
C ALA A 80 4.17 -37.04 2.65
N PHE A 81 3.20 -37.04 1.74
CA PHE A 81 3.42 -37.33 0.32
C PHE A 81 4.07 -36.16 -0.46
N ASN A 82 4.18 -34.98 0.13
CA ASN A 82 4.83 -33.83 -0.47
C ASN A 82 6.20 -33.62 0.18
N GLU A 83 7.26 -33.95 -0.53
CA GLU A 83 8.66 -33.89 -0.08
C GLU A 83 9.10 -32.51 0.45
N ARG A 84 8.33 -31.45 0.18
CA ARG A 84 8.61 -30.08 0.64
C ARG A 84 8.01 -29.77 2.01
N THR A 85 7.28 -30.69 2.61
CA THR A 85 6.64 -30.46 3.90
C THR A 85 7.46 -30.96 5.08
N PRO A 86 7.26 -30.40 6.26
CA PRO A 86 7.86 -30.91 7.50
C PRO A 86 7.62 -32.40 7.69
N ALA A 87 6.40 -32.91 7.47
CA ALA A 87 6.06 -34.32 7.66
C ALA A 87 6.85 -35.27 6.75
N ALA A 88 7.31 -34.82 5.59
CA ALA A 88 8.14 -35.61 4.67
C ALA A 88 9.64 -35.53 4.97
N THR A 89 10.04 -34.63 5.88
CA THR A 89 11.46 -34.40 6.23
C THR A 89 11.72 -34.85 7.68
N HIS A 90 11.67 -33.94 8.63
CA HIS A 90 12.00 -34.22 10.03
C HIS A 90 10.79 -34.02 10.97
N GLY A 91 9.57 -33.94 10.45
CA GLY A 91 8.36 -33.75 11.25
C GLY A 91 8.43 -32.50 12.14
N CYS A 92 8.22 -32.68 13.43
CA CYS A 92 8.31 -31.60 14.44
C CYS A 92 9.66 -30.89 14.42
N GLU A 93 10.73 -31.64 14.21
CA GLU A 93 12.11 -31.16 14.26
C GLU A 93 12.46 -30.26 13.06
N SER A 94 11.65 -30.27 11.97
CA SER A 94 11.82 -29.31 10.87
C SER A 94 11.67 -27.85 11.31
N CYS A 95 10.90 -27.61 12.39
CA CYS A 95 10.67 -26.28 12.95
C CYS A 95 11.35 -26.13 14.33
N HIS A 96 11.44 -27.20 15.09
CA HIS A 96 11.96 -27.19 16.46
C HIS A 96 13.44 -27.55 16.56
N GLY A 97 14.08 -27.97 15.46
CA GLY A 97 15.45 -28.44 15.43
C GLY A 97 15.63 -29.83 16.08
N PRO A 98 16.88 -30.35 16.09
CA PRO A 98 17.20 -31.66 16.65
C PRO A 98 16.76 -31.81 18.10
N GLY A 99 15.93 -32.82 18.39
CA GLY A 99 15.26 -32.98 19.68
C GLY A 99 15.93 -33.94 20.67
N GLN A 100 17.02 -34.61 20.32
CA GLN A 100 17.62 -35.66 21.13
C GLN A 100 17.89 -35.22 22.57
N LYS A 101 18.62 -34.11 22.74
CA LYS A 101 18.99 -33.61 24.06
C LYS A 101 17.77 -33.24 24.91
N HIS A 102 16.77 -32.67 24.28
CA HIS A 102 15.50 -32.36 24.93
C HIS A 102 14.76 -33.63 25.35
N ALA A 103 14.68 -34.61 24.45
CA ALA A 103 14.00 -35.91 24.76
C ALA A 103 14.67 -36.67 25.89
N GLU A 104 15.99 -36.60 26.02
CA GLU A 104 16.77 -37.24 27.07
C GLU A 104 16.65 -36.55 28.44
N SER A 105 16.56 -35.21 28.44
CA SER A 105 16.64 -34.41 29.70
C SER A 105 15.30 -33.81 30.11
N GLY A 106 14.34 -33.64 29.16
CA GLY A 106 13.12 -32.88 29.39
C GLY A 106 13.32 -31.36 29.44
N ASP A 107 14.55 -30.84 29.25
CA ASP A 107 14.86 -29.43 29.35
C ASP A 107 14.31 -28.67 28.15
N PRO A 108 13.36 -27.73 28.34
CA PRO A 108 12.74 -26.98 27.26
C PRO A 108 13.69 -26.00 26.56
N ASP A 109 14.83 -25.70 27.14
CA ASP A 109 15.81 -24.76 26.56
C ASP A 109 16.76 -25.47 25.56
N LEU A 110 16.70 -26.79 25.51
CA LEU A 110 17.44 -27.62 24.55
C LEU A 110 16.68 -27.89 23.24
N ILE A 111 15.52 -27.26 23.04
CA ILE A 111 14.72 -27.34 21.81
C ILE A 111 14.32 -25.94 21.34
N GLN A 112 14.30 -25.72 20.03
CA GLN A 112 13.89 -24.42 19.50
C GLN A 112 12.39 -24.18 19.75
N ARG A 113 12.07 -23.02 20.30
CA ARG A 113 10.68 -22.58 20.52
C ARG A 113 10.44 -21.27 19.78
N PRO A 114 9.89 -21.29 18.54
CA PRO A 114 9.75 -20.09 17.70
C PRO A 114 9.02 -18.93 18.41
N SER A 115 8.10 -19.21 19.31
CA SER A 115 7.39 -18.20 20.10
C SER A 115 8.23 -17.52 21.20
N LYS A 116 9.40 -18.07 21.53
CA LYS A 116 10.34 -17.56 22.53
C LYS A 116 11.62 -16.97 21.89
N MET A 117 11.78 -17.15 20.61
CA MET A 117 12.94 -16.63 19.87
C MET A 117 12.75 -15.15 19.52
N THR A 118 13.83 -14.51 19.10
CA THR A 118 13.72 -13.18 18.50
C THR A 118 12.88 -13.25 17.22
N PRO A 119 12.14 -12.19 16.87
CA PRO A 119 11.28 -12.20 15.67
C PRO A 119 12.02 -12.60 14.40
N ALA A 120 13.22 -12.12 14.21
CA ALA A 120 14.07 -12.46 13.06
C ALA A 120 14.42 -13.96 13.03
N ALA A 121 14.87 -14.52 14.18
CA ALA A 121 15.21 -15.94 14.27
C ALA A 121 13.98 -16.84 14.07
N ALA A 122 12.84 -16.47 14.65
CA ALA A 122 11.60 -17.20 14.45
C ALA A 122 11.12 -17.16 12.97
N SER A 123 11.26 -16.04 12.31
CA SER A 123 10.93 -15.90 10.88
C SER A 123 11.89 -16.71 10.01
N ALA A 124 13.18 -16.73 10.32
CA ALA A 124 14.19 -17.45 9.57
C ALA A 124 13.86 -18.95 9.42
N ILE A 125 13.30 -19.57 10.46
CA ILE A 125 12.87 -20.97 10.41
C ILE A 125 11.84 -21.17 9.29
N CYS A 126 10.85 -20.33 9.20
CA CYS A 126 9.80 -20.43 8.18
C CYS A 126 10.36 -20.11 6.78
N MET A 127 11.26 -19.14 6.69
CA MET A 127 11.84 -18.66 5.43
C MET A 127 12.77 -19.69 4.78
N THR A 128 13.25 -20.70 5.47
CA THR A 128 14.00 -21.81 4.87
C THR A 128 13.23 -22.47 3.72
N CYS A 129 11.92 -22.58 3.86
CA CYS A 129 11.02 -23.14 2.84
C CYS A 129 10.20 -22.06 2.13
N HIS A 130 9.71 -21.05 2.86
CA HIS A 130 8.80 -20.03 2.34
C HIS A 130 9.48 -18.84 1.66
N GLY A 131 10.78 -18.64 1.84
CA GLY A 131 11.50 -17.49 1.30
C GLY A 131 11.54 -17.38 -0.23
N ARG A 132 11.30 -18.50 -0.94
CA ARG A 132 11.27 -18.53 -2.42
C ARG A 132 9.90 -18.16 -3.00
N ALA A 133 8.86 -18.10 -2.18
CA ALA A 133 7.53 -17.74 -2.65
C ALA A 133 7.43 -16.23 -2.92
N ALA A 134 6.97 -15.84 -4.10
CA ALA A 134 6.87 -14.43 -4.50
C ALA A 134 6.07 -13.58 -3.49
N SER A 135 5.08 -14.16 -2.81
CA SER A 135 4.27 -13.48 -1.80
C SER A 135 5.03 -13.16 -0.51
N HIS A 136 6.18 -13.79 -0.25
CA HIS A 136 6.98 -13.62 0.97
C HIS A 136 8.39 -13.07 0.68
N ALA A 137 8.78 -12.97 -0.59
CA ALA A 137 10.13 -12.58 -1.01
C ALA A 137 10.58 -11.19 -0.48
N LEU A 138 9.62 -10.34 -0.12
CA LEU A 138 9.86 -8.99 0.40
C LEU A 138 9.59 -8.89 1.92
N TRP A 139 9.57 -10.02 2.64
CA TRP A 139 9.37 -10.01 4.08
C TRP A 139 10.48 -9.27 4.81
N ASP A 140 11.71 -9.62 4.50
CA ASP A 140 12.89 -9.00 5.14
C ASP A 140 12.93 -7.51 4.79
N GLY A 141 12.92 -6.67 5.82
CA GLY A 141 12.85 -5.22 5.69
C GLY A 141 11.45 -4.67 5.40
N SER A 142 10.40 -5.51 5.36
CA SER A 142 9.01 -5.05 5.26
C SER A 142 8.61 -4.22 6.48
N GLN A 143 7.50 -3.46 6.36
CA GLN A 143 7.01 -2.66 7.48
C GLN A 143 6.66 -3.48 8.72
N HIS A 144 6.20 -4.73 8.55
CA HIS A 144 5.91 -5.62 9.68
C HIS A 144 7.19 -6.19 10.30
N ASP A 145 8.16 -6.59 9.49
CA ASP A 145 9.47 -7.03 9.97
C ASP A 145 10.21 -5.93 10.75
N GLN A 146 10.22 -4.69 10.23
CA GLN A 146 10.79 -3.52 10.91
C GLN A 146 10.10 -3.17 12.24
N ARG A 147 8.89 -3.66 12.46
CA ARG A 147 8.15 -3.53 13.73
C ARG A 147 8.32 -4.73 14.66
N ASN A 148 9.35 -5.55 14.42
CA ASN A 148 9.67 -6.74 15.19
C ASN A 148 8.49 -7.75 15.24
N LEU A 149 7.75 -7.89 14.16
CA LEU A 149 6.80 -8.98 14.01
C LEU A 149 7.48 -10.18 13.36
N SER A 150 7.00 -11.36 13.68
CA SER A 150 7.45 -12.61 13.08
C SER A 150 6.29 -13.35 12.44
N CYS A 151 6.58 -14.38 11.67
CA CYS A 151 5.55 -15.24 11.09
C CYS A 151 4.60 -15.78 12.15
N VAL A 152 5.15 -16.19 13.29
CA VAL A 152 4.37 -16.74 14.40
C VAL A 152 3.56 -15.69 15.17
N THR A 153 3.69 -14.42 14.88
CA THR A 153 2.82 -13.37 15.43
C THR A 153 1.39 -13.53 14.90
N CYS A 154 1.24 -13.85 13.61
CA CYS A 154 -0.04 -13.97 12.93
C CYS A 154 -0.45 -15.42 12.68
N HIS A 155 0.52 -16.31 12.45
CA HIS A 155 0.30 -17.70 12.09
C HIS A 155 0.53 -18.66 13.26
N SER A 156 -0.18 -19.79 13.25
CA SER A 156 0.07 -20.93 14.15
C SER A 156 -0.11 -22.22 13.37
N VAL A 157 0.90 -23.09 13.42
CA VAL A 157 0.81 -24.43 12.81
C VAL A 157 0.11 -25.42 13.71
N HIS A 158 -0.02 -25.12 15.01
CA HIS A 158 -0.64 -26.02 16.00
C HIS A 158 -2.10 -25.67 16.30
N SER A 159 -2.46 -24.38 16.26
CA SER A 159 -3.75 -23.89 16.73
C SER A 159 -4.32 -22.80 15.82
N SER A 160 -4.25 -23.03 14.52
CA SER A 160 -4.85 -22.10 13.54
C SER A 160 -6.37 -22.17 13.60
N LYS A 161 -7.01 -21.00 13.44
CA LYS A 161 -8.47 -20.88 13.39
C LYS A 161 -8.96 -20.44 12.02
N GLY A 162 -8.11 -19.83 11.24
CA GLY A 162 -8.46 -19.21 9.97
C GLY A 162 -7.66 -19.73 8.76
N PRO A 163 -7.91 -19.15 7.59
CA PRO A 163 -7.23 -19.53 6.37
C PRO A 163 -5.72 -19.28 6.49
N SER A 164 -4.94 -20.04 5.72
CA SER A 164 -3.46 -19.93 5.73
C SER A 164 -2.85 -20.01 7.13
N GLN A 165 -3.44 -20.79 8.01
CA GLN A 165 -2.98 -20.99 9.39
C GLN A 165 -2.95 -19.72 10.25
N LEU A 166 -3.85 -18.79 10.02
CA LEU A 166 -4.01 -17.61 10.88
C LEU A 166 -4.52 -18.00 12.28
N LYS A 167 -4.11 -17.27 13.28
CA LYS A 167 -4.57 -17.41 14.66
C LYS A 167 -6.02 -16.96 14.85
N ALA A 168 -6.46 -15.96 14.10
CA ALA A 168 -7.85 -15.50 14.05
C ALA A 168 -8.66 -16.28 13.01
N ALA A 169 -9.98 -16.30 13.14
CA ALA A 169 -10.87 -17.02 12.24
C ALA A 169 -10.90 -16.41 10.82
N THR A 170 -10.72 -15.10 10.72
CA THR A 170 -10.71 -14.39 9.45
C THR A 170 -9.45 -13.50 9.30
N ILE A 171 -9.13 -13.14 8.05
CA ILE A 171 -8.05 -12.19 7.76
C ILE A 171 -8.34 -10.84 8.42
N THR A 172 -9.57 -10.37 8.34
CA THR A 172 -9.98 -9.08 8.92
C THR A 172 -9.80 -9.07 10.43
N GLU A 173 -10.23 -10.13 11.13
CA GLU A 173 -10.01 -10.25 12.58
C GLU A 173 -8.52 -10.31 12.94
N GLN A 174 -7.71 -11.01 12.14
CA GLN A 174 -6.26 -11.05 12.37
C GLN A 174 -5.65 -9.65 12.27
N CYS A 175 -6.02 -8.88 11.25
CA CYS A 175 -5.54 -7.50 11.11
C CYS A 175 -6.07 -6.58 12.22
N ALA A 176 -7.34 -6.78 12.66
CA ALA A 176 -7.99 -5.99 13.70
C ALA A 176 -7.30 -6.07 15.07
N THR A 177 -6.52 -7.11 15.33
CA THR A 177 -5.77 -7.22 16.60
C THR A 177 -4.86 -6.02 16.84
N CYS A 178 -4.33 -5.42 15.78
CA CYS A 178 -3.46 -4.25 15.83
C CYS A 178 -4.06 -3.02 15.11
N HIS A 179 -4.73 -3.21 13.97
CA HIS A 179 -5.26 -2.14 13.11
C HIS A 179 -6.70 -1.75 13.44
N ARG A 180 -7.06 -1.63 14.72
CA ARG A 180 -8.42 -1.34 15.19
C ARG A 180 -9.03 -0.07 14.58
N ALA A 181 -8.24 0.99 14.46
CA ALA A 181 -8.73 2.26 13.91
C ALA A 181 -9.19 2.13 12.45
N VAL A 182 -8.49 1.32 11.66
CA VAL A 182 -8.83 1.06 10.25
C VAL A 182 -10.04 0.13 10.17
N THR A 183 -10.05 -0.96 10.91
CA THR A 183 -11.15 -1.92 10.88
C THR A 183 -12.46 -1.33 11.41
N ASN A 184 -12.41 -0.40 12.39
CA ASN A 184 -13.58 0.31 12.87
C ASN A 184 -14.24 1.20 11.79
N LYS A 185 -13.48 1.70 10.81
CA LYS A 185 -14.07 2.45 9.70
C LYS A 185 -15.00 1.60 8.84
N GLN A 186 -14.79 0.28 8.78
CA GLN A 186 -15.63 -0.64 8.01
C GLN A 186 -17.04 -0.82 8.57
N TYR A 187 -17.33 -0.31 9.77
CA TYR A 187 -18.71 -0.25 10.32
C TYR A 187 -19.49 0.99 9.88
N ARG A 188 -18.89 1.80 9.01
CA ARG A 188 -19.49 3.00 8.38
C ARG A 188 -19.80 2.72 6.92
N VAL A 189 -19.92 3.75 6.10
CA VAL A 189 -19.89 3.59 4.63
C VAL A 189 -18.48 3.11 4.25
N HIS A 190 -18.37 1.86 3.87
CA HIS A 190 -17.10 1.16 3.67
C HIS A 190 -16.97 0.62 2.25
N HIS A 191 -15.77 0.20 1.90
CA HIS A 191 -15.52 -0.45 0.62
C HIS A 191 -16.15 -1.86 0.62
N MET A 192 -17.24 -1.99 -0.12
CA MET A 192 -17.90 -3.28 -0.31
C MET A 192 -17.12 -4.12 -1.33
N PRO A 193 -17.01 -5.44 -1.19
CA PRO A 193 -17.62 -6.27 -0.15
C PRO A 193 -16.62 -6.75 0.93
N VAL A 194 -15.86 -5.84 1.54
CA VAL A 194 -14.85 -6.20 2.57
C VAL A 194 -15.49 -6.74 3.84
N ARG A 195 -16.53 -6.07 4.33
CA ARG A 195 -17.25 -6.51 5.53
C ARG A 195 -18.03 -7.81 5.28
N GLU A 196 -18.51 -7.98 4.09
CA GLU A 196 -19.26 -9.16 3.63
C GLU A 196 -18.35 -10.37 3.37
N GLY A 197 -17.05 -10.21 3.47
CA GLY A 197 -16.05 -11.27 3.39
C GLY A 197 -15.64 -11.72 1.98
N ALA A 198 -16.23 -11.16 0.92
CA ALA A 198 -15.82 -11.47 -0.46
C ALA A 198 -14.51 -10.76 -0.86
N MET A 199 -14.18 -9.66 -0.18
CA MET A 199 -12.86 -9.03 -0.18
C MET A 199 -12.29 -9.06 1.24
N THR A 200 -10.96 -8.92 1.35
CA THR A 200 -10.27 -8.84 2.64
C THR A 200 -9.20 -7.77 2.60
N CYS A 201 -8.59 -7.46 3.71
CA CYS A 201 -7.42 -6.56 3.75
C CYS A 201 -6.32 -7.02 2.77
N ALA A 202 -6.13 -8.33 2.63
CA ALA A 202 -5.15 -8.93 1.73
C ALA A 202 -5.54 -8.82 0.23
N SER A 203 -6.75 -8.38 -0.10
CA SER A 203 -7.12 -8.11 -1.50
C SER A 203 -6.36 -6.89 -2.05
N CYS A 204 -6.09 -5.90 -1.20
CA CYS A 204 -5.35 -4.70 -1.56
C CYS A 204 -3.92 -4.68 -1.02
N HIS A 205 -3.65 -5.32 0.14
CA HIS A 205 -2.35 -5.28 0.81
C HIS A 205 -1.64 -6.62 0.77
N ASN A 206 -0.31 -6.60 0.56
CA ASN A 206 0.55 -7.75 0.82
C ASN A 206 1.27 -7.54 2.15
N VAL A 207 0.77 -8.18 3.19
CA VAL A 207 1.30 -8.05 4.56
C VAL A 207 2.73 -8.56 4.74
N HIS A 208 3.19 -9.40 3.81
CA HIS A 208 4.53 -9.96 3.83
C HIS A 208 5.58 -9.07 3.13
N GLY A 209 5.17 -7.92 2.61
CA GLY A 209 6.04 -6.98 1.94
C GLY A 209 5.58 -6.62 0.54
N SER A 210 5.85 -5.41 0.13
CA SER A 210 5.54 -4.87 -1.18
C SER A 210 6.52 -3.74 -1.49
N THR A 211 6.79 -3.51 -2.76
CA THR A 211 7.55 -2.34 -3.23
C THR A 211 6.73 -1.06 -3.15
N ASN A 212 5.42 -1.18 -2.95
CA ASN A 212 4.49 -0.07 -2.91
C ASN A 212 4.32 0.51 -1.52
N VAL A 213 3.90 1.79 -1.47
CA VAL A 213 3.51 2.45 -0.22
C VAL A 213 2.37 1.68 0.45
N LYS A 214 2.38 1.66 1.79
CA LYS A 214 1.33 0.99 2.59
C LYS A 214 1.11 -0.49 2.25
N LEU A 215 2.13 -1.17 1.73
CA LEU A 215 2.08 -2.58 1.35
C LEU A 215 1.00 -2.90 0.29
N LEU A 216 0.68 -1.98 -0.61
CA LEU A 216 -0.27 -2.23 -1.70
C LEU A 216 0.28 -3.29 -2.66
N ARG A 217 -0.59 -4.19 -3.15
CA ARG A 217 -0.22 -5.34 -3.98
C ARG A 217 -0.06 -5.01 -5.45
N ALA A 218 -0.92 -4.14 -5.97
CA ALA A 218 -1.01 -3.84 -7.39
C ALA A 218 -0.45 -2.46 -7.70
N GLY A 219 0.15 -2.32 -8.88
CA GLY A 219 0.69 -1.07 -9.37
C GLY A 219 1.93 -0.58 -8.63
N THR A 220 2.34 0.63 -8.93
CA THR A 220 3.43 1.37 -8.28
C THR A 220 2.92 2.57 -7.49
N THR A 221 1.67 2.95 -7.71
CA THR A 221 0.98 4.05 -7.05
C THR A 221 -0.31 3.58 -6.35
N ILE A 222 -0.86 4.44 -5.48
CA ILE A 222 -2.15 4.18 -4.85
C ILE A 222 -3.24 4.03 -5.91
N ASP A 223 -3.23 4.90 -6.92
CA ASP A 223 -4.26 4.96 -7.95
C ASP A 223 -4.24 3.74 -8.87
N GLU A 224 -3.06 3.23 -9.20
CA GLU A 224 -2.95 1.97 -9.93
C GLU A 224 -3.53 0.80 -9.15
N SER A 225 -3.40 0.80 -7.83
CA SER A 225 -4.07 -0.21 -6.99
C SER A 225 -5.60 -0.11 -7.07
N CYS A 226 -6.15 1.12 -7.10
CA CYS A 226 -7.59 1.34 -7.25
C CYS A 226 -8.06 0.96 -8.64
N THR A 227 -7.37 1.41 -9.67
CA THR A 227 -7.77 1.21 -11.08
C THR A 227 -7.53 -0.20 -11.60
N SER A 228 -6.86 -1.05 -10.83
CA SER A 228 -6.80 -2.48 -11.13
C SER A 228 -8.19 -3.14 -11.13
N CYS A 229 -9.14 -2.57 -10.37
CA CYS A 229 -10.55 -2.99 -10.34
C CYS A 229 -11.47 -1.91 -10.92
N HIS A 230 -11.19 -0.63 -10.67
CA HIS A 230 -11.95 0.53 -11.14
C HIS A 230 -11.37 1.08 -12.46
N ALA A 231 -11.23 0.22 -13.46
CA ALA A 231 -10.61 0.56 -14.75
C ALA A 231 -11.33 1.71 -15.47
N ASP A 232 -12.64 1.86 -15.25
CA ASP A 232 -13.48 2.93 -15.80
C ASP A 232 -13.12 4.33 -15.24
N LYS A 233 -12.32 4.41 -14.17
CA LYS A 233 -11.85 5.68 -13.59
C LYS A 233 -10.39 6.00 -13.94
N ARG A 234 -9.75 5.15 -14.74
CA ARG A 234 -8.33 5.27 -15.05
C ARG A 234 -7.99 6.43 -15.99
N GLY A 235 -8.88 6.74 -16.91
CA GLY A 235 -8.57 7.65 -18.01
C GLY A 235 -7.67 6.97 -19.09
N PRO A 236 -6.98 7.72 -19.95
CA PRO A 236 -7.02 9.19 -20.01
C PRO A 236 -8.38 9.74 -20.48
N TYR A 237 -8.70 10.93 -20.04
CA TYR A 237 -9.93 11.64 -20.45
C TYR A 237 -9.59 12.85 -21.29
N LEU A 238 -10.49 13.23 -22.21
CA LEU A 238 -10.38 14.47 -22.97
C LEU A 238 -10.38 15.71 -22.04
N TRP A 239 -11.19 15.65 -20.98
CA TRP A 239 -11.27 16.65 -19.92
C TRP A 239 -10.99 15.98 -18.59
N GLU A 240 -9.80 16.16 -18.09
CA GLU A 240 -9.37 15.60 -16.81
C GLU A 240 -9.74 16.54 -15.65
N HIS A 241 -9.93 15.94 -14.47
CA HIS A 241 -10.04 16.67 -13.22
C HIS A 241 -8.76 16.43 -12.41
N ALA A 242 -7.95 17.47 -12.26
CA ALA A 242 -6.61 17.38 -11.73
C ALA A 242 -6.49 16.55 -10.41
N PRO A 243 -7.37 16.71 -9.40
CA PRO A 243 -7.27 15.90 -8.18
C PRO A 243 -7.48 14.40 -8.41
N VAL A 244 -8.18 14.01 -9.49
CA VAL A 244 -8.38 12.60 -9.86
C VAL A 244 -7.12 12.01 -10.45
N SER A 245 -6.41 12.80 -11.27
CA SER A 245 -5.10 12.41 -11.83
C SER A 245 -3.99 12.42 -10.79
N GLU A 246 -4.16 13.15 -9.67
CA GLU A 246 -3.20 13.20 -8.58
C GLU A 246 -3.34 12.03 -7.61
N SER A 247 -4.54 11.82 -7.03
CA SER A 247 -4.79 10.68 -6.15
C SER A 247 -6.27 10.48 -5.81
N CYS A 248 -6.73 9.24 -5.89
CA CYS A 248 -8.08 8.83 -5.49
C CYS A 248 -8.38 9.13 -4.01
N ILE A 249 -7.39 9.02 -3.13
CA ILE A 249 -7.55 9.26 -1.70
C ILE A 249 -7.67 10.75 -1.31
N THR A 250 -7.49 11.66 -2.25
CA THR A 250 -7.81 13.08 -2.05
C THR A 250 -9.29 13.28 -1.74
N CYS A 251 -10.14 12.45 -2.35
CA CYS A 251 -11.60 12.50 -2.17
C CYS A 251 -12.17 11.30 -1.43
N HIS A 252 -11.55 10.12 -1.51
CA HIS A 252 -12.08 8.88 -0.95
C HIS A 252 -11.20 8.32 0.18
N ASP A 253 -11.83 7.74 1.20
CA ASP A 253 -11.17 6.89 2.20
C ASP A 253 -11.56 5.43 1.92
N PRO A 254 -10.66 4.61 1.36
CA PRO A 254 -10.98 3.24 0.95
C PRO A 254 -11.32 2.31 2.13
N HIS A 255 -11.01 2.71 3.36
CA HIS A 255 -11.34 1.93 4.54
C HIS A 255 -12.71 2.25 5.14
N GLY A 256 -13.31 3.37 4.72
CA GLY A 256 -14.63 3.78 5.14
C GLY A 256 -14.70 5.18 5.75
N SER A 257 -15.84 5.83 5.57
CA SER A 257 -16.12 7.17 6.09
C SER A 257 -17.58 7.29 6.54
N ASN A 258 -17.96 8.43 7.09
CA ASN A 258 -19.35 8.73 7.44
C ASN A 258 -20.15 9.28 6.24
N ASN A 259 -19.54 9.41 5.07
CA ASN A 259 -20.15 10.03 3.91
C ASN A 259 -20.36 9.00 2.81
N ASP A 260 -21.38 9.18 2.00
CA ASP A 260 -21.67 8.34 0.84
C ASP A 260 -20.44 8.20 -0.05
N ARG A 261 -20.31 7.05 -0.69
CA ARG A 261 -19.18 6.71 -1.58
C ARG A 261 -17.81 6.84 -0.90
N MET A 262 -17.77 6.69 0.43
CA MET A 262 -16.55 6.82 1.25
C MET A 262 -15.83 8.16 1.06
N LEU A 263 -16.56 9.25 0.83
CA LEU A 263 -15.96 10.58 0.69
C LEU A 263 -15.34 11.03 2.03
N VAL A 264 -14.15 11.61 1.98
CA VAL A 264 -13.45 12.14 3.16
C VAL A 264 -14.19 13.33 3.79
N SER A 265 -15.03 14.00 3.02
CA SER A 265 -15.91 15.09 3.46
C SER A 265 -17.22 15.08 2.68
N LYS A 266 -18.29 15.54 3.29
CA LYS A 266 -19.61 15.64 2.66
C LYS A 266 -19.62 16.76 1.60
N GLN A 267 -20.35 16.53 0.50
CA GLN A 267 -20.67 17.60 -0.46
C GLN A 267 -21.62 18.62 0.19
N PRO A 268 -21.50 19.92 -0.14
CA PRO A 268 -20.57 20.55 -1.08
C PRO A 268 -19.17 20.81 -0.51
N PHE A 269 -18.92 20.61 0.79
CA PHE A 269 -17.67 20.97 1.47
C PHE A 269 -16.43 20.30 0.87
N LEU A 270 -16.57 19.07 0.38
CA LEU A 270 -15.48 18.39 -0.32
C LEU A 270 -14.97 19.22 -1.50
N CYS A 271 -15.89 19.70 -2.34
CA CYS A 271 -15.57 20.48 -3.53
C CYS A 271 -15.04 21.88 -3.18
N GLN A 272 -15.60 22.48 -2.13
CA GLN A 272 -15.22 23.81 -1.64
C GLN A 272 -13.81 23.90 -1.04
N ARG A 273 -13.16 22.76 -0.79
CA ARG A 273 -11.74 22.74 -0.38
C ARG A 273 -10.80 23.33 -1.45
N CYS A 274 -11.22 23.29 -2.72
CA CYS A 274 -10.48 23.80 -3.85
C CYS A 274 -11.28 24.83 -4.66
N HIS A 275 -12.59 24.65 -4.79
CA HIS A 275 -13.46 25.51 -5.60
C HIS A 275 -14.08 26.61 -4.73
N VAL A 276 -13.30 27.66 -4.43
CA VAL A 276 -13.76 28.78 -3.62
C VAL A 276 -14.32 29.92 -4.46
N THR A 277 -14.01 29.96 -5.76
CA THR A 277 -14.51 30.96 -6.70
C THR A 277 -14.97 30.30 -7.99
N SER A 278 -16.16 30.65 -8.44
CA SER A 278 -16.73 30.14 -9.71
C SER A 278 -17.80 31.09 -10.24
N ARG A 279 -18.34 30.82 -11.43
CA ARG A 279 -19.46 31.59 -12.01
C ARG A 279 -20.74 31.52 -11.16
N HIS A 280 -20.96 30.41 -10.47
CA HIS A 280 -21.93 30.30 -9.39
C HIS A 280 -21.11 30.00 -8.12
N PRO A 281 -20.97 30.94 -7.17
CA PRO A 281 -20.11 30.76 -6.01
C PRO A 281 -20.46 29.49 -5.23
N PRO A 282 -19.49 28.62 -4.95
CA PRO A 282 -19.72 27.41 -4.15
C PRO A 282 -19.76 27.70 -2.64
N THR A 283 -19.69 28.98 -2.25
CA THR A 283 -19.65 29.46 -0.87
C THR A 283 -21.03 29.45 -0.21
N VAL A 284 -21.06 29.64 1.09
CA VAL A 284 -22.30 29.79 1.83
C VAL A 284 -23.00 31.08 1.42
N TYR A 285 -24.26 30.96 1.04
CA TYR A 285 -25.13 32.07 0.69
C TYR A 285 -25.77 32.62 1.97
N ASP A 286 -25.76 33.94 2.14
CA ASP A 286 -26.55 34.62 3.14
C ASP A 286 -28.01 34.85 2.72
N GLY A 287 -28.84 35.29 3.63
CA GLY A 287 -30.26 35.55 3.33
C GLY A 287 -30.52 36.62 2.28
N PHE A 288 -29.56 37.51 2.02
CA PHE A 288 -29.67 38.55 0.99
C PHE A 288 -29.36 38.03 -0.37
N GLN A 289 -28.38 37.14 -0.49
CA GLN A 289 -28.00 36.52 -1.75
C GLN A 289 -29.02 35.51 -2.26
N LEU A 290 -29.79 34.90 -1.34
CA LEU A 290 -30.85 33.96 -1.68
C LEU A 290 -32.12 34.64 -2.25
N ASN A 291 -32.37 35.88 -1.86
CA ASN A 291 -33.63 36.56 -2.18
C ASN A 291 -33.79 36.99 -3.65
N ASN A 292 -32.74 37.02 -4.42
CA ASN A 292 -32.80 37.65 -5.77
C ASN A 292 -32.30 36.79 -6.92
N SER A 293 -31.95 35.54 -6.73
CA SER A 293 -31.51 34.72 -7.86
C SER A 293 -32.36 33.47 -8.00
N GLN A 294 -33.01 33.35 -9.14
CA GLN A 294 -33.63 32.11 -9.60
C GLN A 294 -32.64 30.95 -9.60
N ASN A 295 -31.35 31.23 -9.51
CA ASN A 295 -30.28 30.25 -9.46
C ASN A 295 -29.99 29.74 -8.05
N ALA A 296 -30.29 30.49 -6.98
CA ALA A 296 -30.09 30.08 -5.60
C ALA A 296 -30.87 28.79 -5.27
N ASN A 297 -32.12 28.71 -5.71
CA ASN A 297 -32.97 27.53 -5.51
C ASN A 297 -32.46 26.27 -6.21
N LYS A 298 -31.64 26.43 -7.26
CA LYS A 298 -31.06 25.31 -8.01
C LYS A 298 -29.78 24.80 -7.39
N ILE A 299 -29.06 25.62 -6.64
CA ILE A 299 -27.73 25.33 -6.08
C ILE A 299 -27.82 25.03 -4.59
N PHE A 300 -28.72 25.75 -3.88
CA PHE A 300 -28.81 25.64 -2.43
C PHE A 300 -29.23 24.23 -1.98
N GLY A 301 -28.48 23.66 -1.04
CA GLY A 301 -28.73 22.34 -0.46
C GLY A 301 -28.48 21.16 -1.41
N ARG A 302 -27.98 21.39 -2.61
CA ARG A 302 -27.65 20.34 -3.57
C ARG A 302 -26.15 20.03 -3.61
N GLY A 303 -25.82 18.77 -3.82
CA GLY A 303 -24.44 18.37 -4.10
C GLY A 303 -24.00 18.84 -5.48
N CYS A 304 -22.75 19.25 -5.63
CA CYS A 304 -22.17 19.70 -6.89
C CYS A 304 -22.32 18.65 -8.01
N THR A 305 -22.26 17.38 -7.66
CA THR A 305 -22.40 16.25 -8.59
C THR A 305 -23.81 16.05 -9.13
N ASN A 306 -24.81 16.80 -8.66
CA ASN A 306 -26.12 16.80 -9.32
C ASN A 306 -26.06 17.41 -10.72
N CYS A 307 -25.10 18.31 -10.98
CA CYS A 307 -24.83 18.90 -12.27
C CYS A 307 -23.49 18.45 -12.83
N HIS A 308 -22.42 18.46 -11.99
CA HIS A 308 -21.07 18.04 -12.39
C HIS A 308 -20.91 16.54 -12.18
N GLN A 309 -21.52 15.73 -13.04
CA GLN A 309 -21.59 14.28 -12.85
C GLN A 309 -20.27 13.58 -13.17
N MET A 310 -19.48 14.14 -14.07
CA MET A 310 -18.27 13.54 -14.60
C MET A 310 -17.01 14.01 -13.85
N VAL A 311 -17.07 14.07 -12.51
CA VAL A 311 -15.95 14.55 -11.67
C VAL A 311 -14.66 13.74 -11.81
N HIS A 312 -14.73 12.50 -12.32
CA HIS A 312 -13.55 11.69 -12.58
C HIS A 312 -12.90 11.96 -13.93
N GLY A 313 -13.55 12.74 -14.79
CA GLY A 313 -13.12 13.05 -16.16
C GLY A 313 -14.22 12.81 -17.18
N SER A 314 -14.12 13.49 -18.33
CA SER A 314 -15.12 13.40 -19.41
C SER A 314 -14.44 13.27 -20.77
N ASN A 315 -15.01 12.40 -21.61
CA ASN A 315 -14.64 12.27 -23.02
C ASN A 315 -15.65 12.96 -23.97
N ALA A 316 -16.68 13.62 -23.43
CA ALA A 316 -17.59 14.40 -24.26
C ALA A 316 -16.90 15.64 -24.83
N PRO A 317 -17.06 16.00 -26.13
CA PRO A 317 -16.45 17.19 -26.70
C PRO A 317 -16.78 18.48 -25.94
N SER A 318 -17.98 18.58 -25.36
CA SER A 318 -18.45 19.69 -24.51
C SER A 318 -18.21 19.47 -23.02
N GLY A 319 -17.36 18.49 -22.64
CA GLY A 319 -17.21 18.03 -21.26
C GLY A 319 -16.32 18.87 -20.35
N LYS A 320 -15.80 20.03 -20.80
CA LYS A 320 -14.86 20.89 -20.06
C LYS A 320 -15.34 21.24 -18.63
N ALA A 321 -16.62 21.39 -18.40
CA ALA A 321 -17.17 21.67 -17.09
C ALA A 321 -17.57 20.41 -16.31
N LEU A 322 -17.22 19.21 -16.81
CA LEU A 322 -17.51 17.91 -16.21
C LEU A 322 -19.01 17.67 -15.95
N LEU A 323 -19.87 18.25 -16.77
CA LEU A 323 -21.33 18.08 -16.68
C LEU A 323 -21.80 16.77 -17.36
N ARG A 324 -21.07 16.33 -18.36
CA ARG A 324 -21.31 15.10 -19.12
C ARG A 324 -20.02 14.59 -19.75
#